data_f42535d63cf75102b7c54b7e6c629003
#
_entry.id   f42535d63cf75102b7c54b7e6c629003
#
_cell.length_a   1.000
_cell.length_b   1.000
_cell.length_c   1.000
_cell.angle_alpha   90.00
_cell.angle_beta   90.00
_cell.angle_gamma   90.00
#
_symmetry.space_group_name_H-M   'P 1'
#
loop_
_entity.id
_entity.type
_entity.pdbx_description
1 polymer ?
#
loop_
_entity_poly.entity_id
_entity_poly.type
_entity_poly.pdbx_seq_one_letter_code
_entity_poly.pdbx_strand_id
1 'polypeptide(L)'
;MSNHLLTQIYKSRKNILDILDTRGFDTSDYNNFSFEELHVMIQNQQLDFIVKHKVYDKKIYIKYNITKVLRPNIIYDIIEDLFHIDNILSNKDDLIIINKDEPNETLHNTVKSIWLNDSIYISLLNIERLQFNILNHTLVPKHTILNEKEKEEFMNRYNITNTKMIPTISYFSPVSLVLGIRPGDICHIERFSKTSINSNFYRICIL
;
A
#
# COMPACT_ATOMS: atom_id res chain seq x y z
N MET A 1 25.54 9.51 -6.52
CA MET A 1 24.19 9.08 -6.92
C MET A 1 23.79 9.86 -8.16
N SER A 2 23.10 9.26 -9.15
CA SER A 2 22.70 10.00 -10.34
C SER A 2 21.56 10.98 -9.99
N ASN A 3 21.56 12.18 -10.58
CA ASN A 3 20.48 13.17 -10.42
C ASN A 3 19.10 12.59 -10.78
N HIS A 4 19.07 11.63 -11.69
CA HIS A 4 17.86 10.93 -12.09
C HIS A 4 17.23 10.14 -10.92
N LEU A 5 18.02 9.36 -10.19
CA LEU A 5 17.54 8.59 -9.06
C LEU A 5 17.05 9.50 -7.91
N LEU A 6 17.75 10.61 -7.67
CA LEU A 6 17.33 11.60 -6.67
C LEU A 6 15.95 12.20 -7.03
N THR A 7 15.74 12.51 -8.31
CA THR A 7 14.43 13.01 -8.80
C THR A 7 13.34 11.95 -8.66
N GLN A 8 13.65 10.68 -8.92
CA GLN A 8 12.70 9.58 -8.73
C GLN A 8 12.30 9.42 -7.27
N ILE A 9 13.26 9.48 -6.33
CA ILE A 9 13.00 9.39 -4.89
C ILE A 9 12.14 10.57 -4.43
N TYR A 10 12.45 11.79 -4.89
CA TYR A 10 11.67 12.99 -4.56
C TYR A 10 10.20 12.86 -4.98
N LYS A 11 9.96 12.45 -6.24
CA LYS A 11 8.61 12.26 -6.76
C LYS A 11 7.88 11.12 -6.05
N SER A 12 8.57 9.99 -5.81
CA SER A 12 7.97 8.85 -5.11
C SER A 12 7.56 9.22 -3.69
N ARG A 13 8.39 10.00 -2.97
CA ARG A 13 8.08 10.46 -1.61
C ARG A 13 6.86 11.39 -1.60
N LYS A 14 6.78 12.33 -2.53
CA LYS A 14 5.63 13.22 -2.66
C LYS A 14 4.35 12.45 -2.95
N ASN A 15 4.39 11.51 -3.90
CA ASN A 15 3.22 10.73 -4.29
C ASN A 15 2.78 9.74 -3.19
N ILE A 16 3.71 9.11 -2.48
CA ILE A 16 3.32 8.22 -1.38
C ILE A 16 2.69 8.99 -0.22
N LEU A 17 3.16 10.20 0.09
CA LEU A 17 2.54 11.06 1.11
C LEU A 17 1.12 11.47 0.71
N ASP A 18 0.89 11.84 -0.56
CA ASP A 18 -0.44 12.15 -1.10
C ASP A 18 -1.39 10.95 -1.02
N ILE A 19 -0.90 9.75 -1.36
CA ILE A 19 -1.64 8.50 -1.21
C ILE A 19 -2.00 8.22 0.26
N LEU A 20 -1.06 8.38 1.18
CA LEU A 20 -1.28 8.13 2.60
C LEU A 20 -2.25 9.14 3.21
N ASP A 21 -2.20 10.41 2.81
CA ASP A 21 -3.19 11.41 3.22
C ASP A 21 -4.60 11.04 2.73
N THR A 22 -4.73 10.59 1.48
CA THR A 22 -6.00 10.07 0.93
C THR A 22 -6.52 8.87 1.72
N ARG A 23 -5.63 8.04 2.29
CA ARG A 23 -5.98 6.91 3.16
C ARG A 23 -6.30 7.32 4.60
N GLY A 24 -6.18 8.61 4.96
CA GLY A 24 -6.49 9.15 6.28
C GLY A 24 -5.32 9.11 7.27
N PHE A 25 -4.08 8.96 6.81
CA PHE A 25 -2.89 9.06 7.65
C PHE A 25 -2.41 10.52 7.77
N ASP A 26 -1.81 10.85 8.89
CA ASP A 26 -1.26 12.19 9.13
C ASP A 26 0.13 12.32 8.51
N THR A 27 0.20 13.08 7.43
CA THR A 27 1.44 13.33 6.68
C THR A 27 2.01 14.72 6.91
N SER A 28 1.43 15.52 7.82
CA SER A 28 1.77 16.94 8.01
C SER A 28 3.25 17.17 8.31
N ASP A 29 3.86 16.30 9.11
CA ASP A 29 5.26 16.41 9.52
C ASP A 29 6.27 16.14 8.36
N TYR A 30 5.80 15.50 7.29
CA TYR A 30 6.64 15.05 6.19
C TYR A 30 6.40 15.76 4.86
N ASN A 31 5.41 16.65 4.76
CA ASN A 31 5.02 17.30 3.50
C ASN A 31 6.01 18.41 3.07
N ASN A 32 6.70 19.02 4.00
CA ASN A 32 7.59 20.16 3.76
C ASN A 32 9.05 19.70 3.71
N PHE A 33 9.48 19.14 2.60
CA PHE A 33 10.89 18.80 2.39
C PHE A 33 11.38 19.35 1.06
N SER A 34 12.59 19.92 1.09
CA SER A 34 13.28 20.41 -0.09
C SER A 34 14.05 19.29 -0.79
N PHE A 35 14.46 19.55 -2.03
CA PHE A 35 15.30 18.61 -2.78
C PHE A 35 16.69 18.45 -2.14
N GLU A 36 17.22 19.50 -1.51
CA GLU A 36 18.50 19.49 -0.82
C GLU A 36 18.43 18.68 0.48
N GLU A 37 17.38 18.86 1.28
CA GLU A 37 17.13 18.06 2.49
C GLU A 37 17.01 16.57 2.16
N LEU A 38 16.32 16.22 1.08
CA LEU A 38 16.22 14.84 0.63
C LEU A 38 17.59 14.26 0.28
N HIS A 39 18.46 15.03 -0.35
CA HIS A 39 19.81 14.60 -0.66
C HIS A 39 20.61 14.25 0.61
N VAL A 40 20.48 15.08 1.66
CA VAL A 40 21.10 14.82 2.97
C VAL A 40 20.49 13.59 3.64
N MET A 41 19.16 13.42 3.59
CA MET A 41 18.48 12.23 4.13
C MET A 41 18.98 10.93 3.46
N ILE A 42 19.20 10.95 2.16
CA ILE A 42 19.75 9.80 1.41
C ILE A 42 21.16 9.47 1.88
N GLN A 43 22.02 10.48 2.04
CA GLN A 43 23.40 10.28 2.49
C GLN A 43 23.45 9.68 3.91
N ASN A 44 22.55 10.11 4.77
CA ASN A 44 22.44 9.64 6.16
C ASN A 44 21.61 8.36 6.32
N GLN A 45 21.11 7.76 5.23
CA GLN A 45 20.21 6.58 5.25
C GLN A 45 18.94 6.80 6.11
N GLN A 46 18.41 8.01 6.12
CA GLN A 46 17.24 8.45 6.90
C GLN A 46 16.00 8.68 6.01
N LEU A 47 15.84 7.86 4.96
CA LEU A 47 14.67 7.96 4.07
C LEU A 47 13.42 7.35 4.68
N ASP A 48 13.60 6.39 5.56
CA ASP A 48 12.51 5.66 6.19
C ASP A 48 11.73 6.58 7.12
N PHE A 49 10.42 6.39 7.20
CA PHE A 49 9.56 7.18 8.06
C PHE A 49 8.30 6.41 8.47
N ILE A 50 7.66 6.86 9.53
CA ILE A 50 6.45 6.28 10.08
C ILE A 50 5.35 7.33 10.13
N VAL A 51 4.13 6.95 9.74
CA VAL A 51 2.94 7.80 9.83
C VAL A 51 1.85 7.12 10.64
N LYS A 52 1.08 7.92 11.36
CA LYS A 52 -0.05 7.46 12.18
C LYS A 52 -1.36 7.81 11.50
N HIS A 53 -2.35 6.97 11.66
CA HIS A 53 -3.70 7.26 11.17
C HIS A 53 -4.37 8.34 12.03
N LYS A 54 -5.12 9.26 11.40
CA LYS A 54 -5.76 10.42 12.10
C LYS A 54 -6.84 9.98 13.10
N VAL A 55 -7.50 8.85 12.87
CA VAL A 55 -8.67 8.40 13.66
C VAL A 55 -8.42 7.09 14.38
N TYR A 56 -7.72 6.14 13.75
CA TYR A 56 -7.49 4.80 14.27
C TYR A 56 -6.10 4.68 14.87
N ASP A 57 -5.95 3.82 15.88
CA ASP A 57 -4.62 3.45 16.40
C ASP A 57 -3.97 2.45 15.43
N LYS A 58 -3.52 2.98 14.31
CA LYS A 58 -2.85 2.26 13.23
C LYS A 58 -1.69 3.09 12.70
N LYS A 59 -0.57 2.42 12.43
CA LYS A 59 0.65 3.03 11.90
C LYS A 59 1.00 2.40 10.56
N ILE A 60 1.71 3.15 9.74
CA ILE A 60 2.37 2.63 8.54
C ILE A 60 3.84 3.00 8.61
N TYR A 61 4.70 2.02 8.42
CA TYR A 61 6.13 2.22 8.25
C TYR A 61 6.49 2.14 6.77
N ILE A 62 7.20 3.13 6.27
CA ILE A 62 7.66 3.21 4.89
C ILE A 62 9.17 3.02 4.88
N LYS A 63 9.63 1.94 4.25
CA LYS A 63 11.04 1.60 4.09
C LYS A 63 11.49 1.74 2.66
N TYR A 64 12.54 2.51 2.42
CA TYR A 64 13.17 2.67 1.11
C TYR A 64 14.34 1.68 0.95
N ASN A 65 14.15 0.65 0.15
CA ASN A 65 15.20 -0.31 -0.22
C ASN A 65 15.69 -0.06 -1.65
N ILE A 66 16.50 0.99 -1.83
CA ILE A 66 16.93 1.45 -3.17
C ILE A 66 18.33 0.95 -3.52
N THR A 67 19.15 0.67 -2.51
CA THR A 67 20.57 0.35 -2.69
C THR A 67 20.85 -1.14 -2.91
N LYS A 68 19.98 -2.00 -2.41
CA LYS A 68 20.15 -3.46 -2.47
C LYS A 68 19.01 -4.11 -3.24
N VAL A 69 19.31 -5.20 -3.94
CA VAL A 69 18.27 -6.05 -4.53
C VAL A 69 17.48 -6.69 -3.39
N LEU A 70 16.16 -6.53 -3.39
CA LEU A 70 15.30 -7.14 -2.39
C LEU A 70 15.28 -8.66 -2.56
N ARG A 71 15.54 -9.38 -1.48
CA ARG A 71 15.48 -10.84 -1.38
C ARG A 71 14.56 -11.24 -0.24
N PRO A 72 14.00 -12.47 -0.24
CA PRO A 72 13.14 -12.95 0.84
C PRO A 72 13.75 -12.78 2.24
N ASN A 73 15.02 -13.11 2.42
CA ASN A 73 15.71 -12.98 3.70
C ASN A 73 15.69 -11.53 4.23
N ILE A 74 15.89 -10.55 3.35
CA ILE A 74 15.85 -9.13 3.73
C ILE A 74 14.47 -8.73 4.25
N ILE A 75 13.39 -9.30 3.70
CA ILE A 75 12.04 -9.04 4.19
C ILE A 75 11.87 -9.61 5.59
N TYR A 76 12.36 -10.83 5.85
CA TYR A 76 12.31 -11.43 7.19
C TYR A 76 13.15 -10.64 8.19
N ASP A 77 14.36 -10.21 7.82
CA ASP A 77 15.22 -9.36 8.66
C ASP A 77 14.49 -8.05 9.04
N ILE A 78 13.85 -7.39 8.07
CA ILE A 78 13.07 -6.16 8.30
C ILE A 78 11.89 -6.40 9.26
N ILE A 79 11.21 -7.54 9.14
CA ILE A 79 10.10 -7.90 10.02
C ILE A 79 10.62 -8.15 11.43
N GLU A 80 11.69 -8.92 11.55
CA GLU A 80 12.31 -9.21 12.85
C GLU A 80 12.71 -7.93 13.57
N ASP A 81 13.40 -7.02 12.86
CA ASP A 81 13.79 -5.72 13.41
C ASP A 81 12.57 -4.90 13.86
N LEU A 82 11.57 -4.68 12.99
CA LEU A 82 10.48 -3.73 13.25
C LEU A 82 9.38 -4.27 14.18
N PHE A 83 9.09 -5.57 14.13
CA PHE A 83 8.00 -6.17 14.90
C PHE A 83 8.45 -6.88 16.17
N HIS A 84 9.69 -7.41 16.22
CA HIS A 84 10.15 -8.24 17.34
C HIS A 84 11.27 -7.58 18.16
N ILE A 85 12.24 -6.92 17.54
CA ILE A 85 13.36 -6.30 18.25
C ILE A 85 12.96 -4.91 18.73
N ASP A 86 12.64 -4.01 17.82
CA ASP A 86 12.35 -2.60 18.13
C ASP A 86 10.91 -2.40 18.61
N ASN A 87 10.01 -3.35 18.36
CA ASN A 87 8.59 -3.28 18.68
C ASN A 87 7.91 -1.97 18.22
N ILE A 88 8.34 -1.44 17.06
CA ILE A 88 7.81 -0.21 16.48
C ILE A 88 6.41 -0.44 15.90
N LEU A 89 6.23 -1.62 15.26
CA LEU A 89 5.00 -2.03 14.60
C LEU A 89 4.33 -3.19 15.32
N SER A 90 3.00 -3.23 15.24
CA SER A 90 2.15 -4.34 15.67
C SER A 90 1.49 -5.03 14.47
N ASN A 91 0.87 -6.21 14.66
CA ASN A 91 0.19 -6.93 13.58
C ASN A 91 -0.99 -6.16 12.95
N LYS A 92 -1.45 -5.06 13.58
CA LYS A 92 -2.49 -4.18 13.04
C LYS A 92 -1.92 -3.16 12.04
N ASP A 93 -0.62 -2.90 12.15
CA ASP A 93 0.08 -1.88 11.37
C ASP A 93 0.46 -2.41 9.99
N ASP A 94 0.78 -1.50 9.08
CA ASP A 94 1.16 -1.84 7.72
C ASP A 94 2.65 -1.53 7.49
N LEU A 95 3.32 -2.38 6.69
CA LEU A 95 4.68 -2.15 6.20
C LEU A 95 4.66 -1.92 4.70
N ILE A 96 5.20 -0.79 4.25
CA ILE A 96 5.40 -0.50 2.82
C ILE A 96 6.89 -0.53 2.53
N ILE A 97 7.32 -1.38 1.60
CA ILE A 97 8.70 -1.44 1.14
C ILE A 97 8.75 -0.92 -0.29
N ILE A 98 9.51 0.14 -0.50
CA ILE A 98 9.71 0.77 -1.81
C ILE A 98 11.02 0.28 -2.41
N ASN A 99 10.94 -0.44 -3.52
CA ASN A 99 12.07 -1.02 -4.22
C ASN A 99 12.38 -0.29 -5.52
N LYS A 100 13.62 -0.42 -5.95
CA LYS A 100 14.02 -0.01 -7.30
C LYS A 100 13.50 -0.96 -8.37
N ASP A 101 13.59 -2.27 -8.13
CA ASP A 101 13.22 -3.30 -9.08
C ASP A 101 11.78 -3.78 -8.86
N GLU A 102 11.14 -4.32 -9.90
CA GLU A 102 9.82 -4.96 -9.80
C GLU A 102 9.90 -6.22 -8.92
N PRO A 103 8.94 -6.41 -8.01
CA PRO A 103 8.86 -7.63 -7.22
C PRO A 103 8.63 -8.85 -8.11
N ASN A 104 9.43 -9.88 -7.94
CA ASN A 104 9.30 -11.16 -8.64
C ASN A 104 8.31 -12.10 -7.91
N GLU A 105 7.98 -13.22 -8.56
CA GLU A 105 7.05 -14.22 -8.02
C GLU A 105 7.51 -14.78 -6.66
N THR A 106 8.82 -14.95 -6.47
CA THR A 106 9.38 -15.41 -5.19
C THR A 106 9.05 -14.46 -4.05
N LEU A 107 9.19 -13.14 -4.27
CA LEU A 107 8.84 -12.12 -3.30
C LEU A 107 7.34 -12.08 -3.03
N HIS A 108 6.51 -12.24 -4.06
CA HIS A 108 5.06 -12.34 -3.90
C HIS A 108 4.67 -13.55 -3.05
N ASN A 109 5.29 -14.72 -3.29
CA ASN A 109 5.05 -15.91 -2.49
C ASN A 109 5.52 -15.76 -1.04
N THR A 110 6.64 -15.06 -0.83
CA THR A 110 7.11 -14.72 0.53
C THR A 110 6.10 -13.84 1.27
N VAL A 111 5.60 -12.78 0.64
CA VAL A 111 4.59 -11.90 1.26
C VAL A 111 3.28 -12.65 1.55
N LYS A 112 2.85 -13.57 0.65
CA LYS A 112 1.70 -14.45 0.91
C LYS A 112 1.92 -15.33 2.14
N SER A 113 3.10 -15.95 2.26
CA SER A 113 3.42 -16.80 3.40
C SER A 113 3.42 -16.03 4.71
N ILE A 114 3.98 -14.81 4.72
CA ILE A 114 3.99 -13.94 5.90
C ILE A 114 2.57 -13.54 6.29
N TRP A 115 1.73 -13.18 5.33
CA TRP A 115 0.33 -12.85 5.62
C TRP A 115 -0.42 -14.04 6.21
N LEU A 116 -0.23 -15.25 5.68
CA LEU A 116 -0.92 -16.46 6.13
C LEU A 116 -0.45 -16.92 7.52
N ASN A 117 0.83 -16.75 7.84
CA ASN A 117 1.41 -17.24 9.10
C ASN A 117 1.29 -16.19 10.22
N ASP A 118 1.64 -14.94 9.92
CA ASP A 118 1.86 -13.89 10.93
C ASP A 118 0.79 -12.79 10.86
N SER A 119 -0.06 -12.81 9.84
CA SER A 119 -1.09 -11.78 9.57
C SER A 119 -0.50 -10.35 9.45
N ILE A 120 0.77 -10.24 9.05
CA ILE A 120 1.46 -8.97 8.83
C ILE A 120 1.20 -8.50 7.40
N TYR A 121 0.69 -7.27 7.26
CA TYR A 121 0.42 -6.67 5.96
C TYR A 121 1.66 -5.97 5.38
N ILE A 122 2.13 -6.42 4.21
CA ILE A 122 3.32 -5.88 3.54
C ILE A 122 3.01 -5.51 2.10
N SER A 123 3.13 -4.23 1.76
CA SER A 123 3.03 -3.76 0.37
C SER A 123 4.42 -3.60 -0.25
N LEU A 124 4.70 -4.30 -1.34
CA LEU A 124 5.91 -4.10 -2.14
C LEU A 124 5.60 -3.17 -3.30
N LEU A 125 6.19 -1.98 -3.31
CA LEU A 125 5.99 -0.97 -4.34
C LEU A 125 7.29 -0.72 -5.11
N ASN A 126 7.18 -0.63 -6.44
CA ASN A 126 8.28 -0.18 -7.28
C ASN A 126 8.32 1.35 -7.30
N ILE A 127 9.52 1.92 -7.20
CA ILE A 127 9.73 3.37 -7.24
C ILE A 127 9.24 4.00 -8.54
N GLU A 128 9.32 3.28 -9.67
CA GLU A 128 8.86 3.76 -10.98
C GLU A 128 7.33 3.89 -11.02
N ARG A 129 6.60 3.02 -10.31
CA ARG A 129 5.13 3.11 -10.19
C ARG A 129 4.68 4.27 -9.31
N LEU A 130 5.56 4.78 -8.46
CA LEU A 130 5.30 5.93 -7.59
C LEU A 130 5.68 7.29 -8.23
N GLN A 131 6.02 7.33 -9.53
CA GLN A 131 6.32 8.60 -10.21
C GLN A 131 5.09 9.47 -10.46
N PHE A 132 3.91 8.92 -10.32
CA PHE A 132 2.61 9.60 -10.32
C PHE A 132 1.64 8.90 -9.35
N ASN A 133 0.61 9.62 -8.90
CA ASN A 133 -0.43 9.02 -8.07
C ASN A 133 -1.43 8.29 -8.98
N ILE A 134 -1.43 6.95 -8.91
CA ILE A 134 -2.30 6.10 -9.73
C ILE A 134 -3.80 6.36 -9.44
N LEU A 135 -4.16 6.79 -8.23
CA LEU A 135 -5.54 7.05 -7.86
C LEU A 135 -6.11 8.28 -8.57
N ASN A 136 -5.24 9.20 -9.01
CA ASN A 136 -5.64 10.40 -9.76
C ASN A 136 -5.71 10.16 -11.27
N HIS A 137 -5.43 8.94 -11.73
CA HIS A 137 -5.47 8.63 -13.16
C HIS A 137 -6.91 8.48 -13.65
N THR A 138 -7.25 9.11 -14.77
CA THR A 138 -8.63 9.17 -15.33
C THR A 138 -9.27 7.81 -15.59
N LEU A 139 -8.47 6.78 -15.90
CA LEU A 139 -8.95 5.41 -16.14
C LEU A 139 -9.11 4.59 -14.84
N VAL A 140 -8.63 5.07 -13.72
CA VAL A 140 -8.77 4.40 -12.44
C VAL A 140 -10.04 4.92 -11.76
N PRO A 141 -11.09 4.08 -11.66
CA PRO A 141 -12.31 4.47 -10.98
C PRO A 141 -12.07 4.64 -9.48
N LYS A 142 -12.96 5.35 -8.82
CA LYS A 142 -12.92 5.49 -7.37
C LYS A 142 -13.14 4.14 -6.70
N HIS A 143 -12.22 3.77 -5.82
CA HIS A 143 -12.27 2.55 -5.02
C HIS A 143 -12.45 2.92 -3.54
N THR A 144 -13.36 2.26 -2.86
CA THR A 144 -13.62 2.45 -1.43
C THR A 144 -13.67 1.09 -0.76
N ILE A 145 -12.91 0.90 0.32
CA ILE A 145 -12.93 -0.33 1.12
C ILE A 145 -14.15 -0.27 2.02
N LEU A 146 -15.00 -1.31 1.98
CA LEU A 146 -16.18 -1.39 2.83
C LEU A 146 -15.78 -1.70 4.27
N ASN A 147 -16.39 -1.01 5.22
CA ASN A 147 -16.30 -1.38 6.64
C ASN A 147 -17.18 -2.61 6.92
N GLU A 148 -17.06 -3.20 8.13
CA GLU A 148 -17.79 -4.45 8.47
C GLU A 148 -19.32 -4.30 8.35
N LYS A 149 -19.88 -3.14 8.73
CA LYS A 149 -21.32 -2.89 8.60
C LYS A 149 -21.77 -2.80 7.13
N GLU A 150 -21.03 -2.06 6.33
CA GLU A 150 -21.28 -1.93 4.89
C GLU A 150 -21.12 -3.28 4.17
N LYS A 151 -20.19 -4.12 4.62
CA LYS A 151 -19.99 -5.48 4.12
C LYS A 151 -21.18 -6.37 4.42
N GLU A 152 -21.72 -6.33 5.64
CA GLU A 152 -22.93 -7.07 6.02
C GLU A 152 -24.14 -6.57 5.20
N GLU A 153 -24.35 -5.27 5.07
CA GLU A 153 -25.40 -4.69 4.27
C GLU A 153 -25.30 -5.10 2.79
N PHE A 154 -24.08 -5.10 2.24
CA PHE A 154 -23.81 -5.56 0.88
C PHE A 154 -24.17 -7.04 0.71
N MET A 155 -23.70 -7.91 1.62
CA MET A 155 -23.98 -9.34 1.57
C MET A 155 -25.48 -9.63 1.62
N ASN A 156 -26.20 -8.96 2.52
CA ASN A 156 -27.66 -9.09 2.68
C ASN A 156 -28.41 -8.55 1.44
N ARG A 157 -28.02 -7.39 0.92
CA ARG A 157 -28.65 -6.76 -0.24
C ARG A 157 -28.61 -7.61 -1.50
N TYR A 158 -27.52 -8.33 -1.70
CA TYR A 158 -27.30 -9.17 -2.88
C TYR A 158 -27.54 -10.66 -2.61
N ASN A 159 -28.04 -11.04 -1.43
CA ASN A 159 -28.23 -12.44 -1.00
C ASN A 159 -26.97 -13.29 -1.20
N ILE A 160 -25.80 -12.75 -0.86
CA ILE A 160 -24.54 -13.43 -1.02
C ILE A 160 -24.30 -14.32 0.21
N THR A 161 -24.37 -15.63 0.01
CA THR A 161 -24.12 -16.63 1.06
C THR A 161 -22.66 -17.07 1.16
N ASN A 162 -21.89 -16.89 0.06
CA ASN A 162 -20.49 -17.30 -0.01
C ASN A 162 -19.66 -16.23 -0.71
N THR A 163 -18.54 -15.87 -0.13
CA THR A 163 -17.60 -14.90 -0.69
C THR A 163 -17.08 -15.26 -2.08
N LYS A 164 -17.11 -16.55 -2.45
CA LYS A 164 -16.77 -17.02 -3.80
C LYS A 164 -17.71 -16.51 -4.91
N MET A 165 -18.88 -16.01 -4.54
CA MET A 165 -19.84 -15.39 -5.48
C MET A 165 -19.43 -13.98 -5.90
N ILE A 166 -18.51 -13.37 -5.17
CA ILE A 166 -18.04 -12.00 -5.42
C ILE A 166 -16.84 -12.05 -6.40
N PRO A 167 -16.84 -11.22 -7.47
CA PRO A 167 -15.67 -11.09 -8.34
C PRO A 167 -14.41 -10.71 -7.56
N THR A 168 -13.29 -11.24 -7.96
CA THR A 168 -12.02 -11.08 -7.21
C THR A 168 -11.17 -9.93 -7.72
N ILE A 169 -10.36 -9.35 -6.84
CA ILE A 169 -9.24 -8.47 -7.14
C ILE A 169 -7.98 -9.05 -6.50
N SER A 170 -6.88 -9.05 -7.25
CA SER A 170 -5.62 -9.55 -6.69
C SER A 170 -5.06 -8.56 -5.65
N TYR A 171 -4.55 -9.12 -4.55
CA TYR A 171 -3.77 -8.38 -3.55
C TYR A 171 -2.60 -7.61 -4.18
N PHE A 172 -1.92 -8.21 -5.18
CA PHE A 172 -0.78 -7.59 -5.87
C PHE A 172 -1.17 -6.62 -6.98
N SER A 173 -2.45 -6.35 -7.18
CA SER A 173 -2.85 -5.32 -8.14
C SER A 173 -2.33 -3.94 -7.67
N PRO A 174 -1.87 -3.08 -8.58
CA PRO A 174 -1.33 -1.77 -8.21
C PRO A 174 -2.29 -0.94 -7.34
N VAL A 175 -3.58 -0.98 -7.63
CA VAL A 175 -4.59 -0.27 -6.87
C VAL A 175 -4.75 -0.87 -5.47
N SER A 176 -4.74 -2.20 -5.34
CA SER A 176 -4.84 -2.87 -4.03
C SER A 176 -3.67 -2.52 -3.13
N LEU A 177 -2.45 -2.56 -3.67
CA LEU A 177 -1.23 -2.22 -2.92
C LEU A 177 -1.22 -0.75 -2.46
N VAL A 178 -1.66 0.17 -3.31
CA VAL A 178 -1.67 1.61 -3.01
C VAL A 178 -2.76 1.94 -1.98
N LEU A 179 -3.95 1.37 -2.11
CA LEU A 179 -5.05 1.56 -1.15
C LEU A 179 -4.87 0.79 0.15
N GLY A 180 -4.01 -0.23 0.17
CA GLY A 180 -3.82 -1.08 1.33
C GLY A 180 -4.99 -2.03 1.57
N ILE A 181 -5.58 -2.58 0.48
CA ILE A 181 -6.67 -3.54 0.55
C ILE A 181 -6.12 -4.87 1.05
N ARG A 182 -6.66 -5.37 2.15
CA ARG A 182 -6.23 -6.64 2.76
C ARG A 182 -6.96 -7.83 2.14
N PRO A 183 -6.37 -9.02 2.13
CA PRO A 183 -7.08 -10.22 1.72
C PRO A 183 -8.35 -10.43 2.56
N GLY A 184 -9.49 -10.65 1.89
CA GLY A 184 -10.81 -10.73 2.51
C GLY A 184 -11.60 -9.42 2.56
N ASP A 185 -10.97 -8.27 2.29
CA ASP A 185 -11.69 -7.00 2.18
C ASP A 185 -12.51 -6.95 0.90
N ILE A 186 -13.69 -6.32 1.00
CA ILE A 186 -14.53 -6.03 -0.16
C ILE A 186 -14.34 -4.57 -0.54
N CYS A 187 -14.01 -4.36 -1.81
CA CYS A 187 -13.82 -3.05 -2.40
C CYS A 187 -15.03 -2.69 -3.28
N HIS A 188 -15.64 -1.54 -3.00
CA HIS A 188 -16.65 -0.90 -3.84
C HIS A 188 -15.95 -0.03 -4.88
N ILE A 189 -16.35 -0.15 -6.15
CA ILE A 189 -15.76 0.51 -7.31
C ILE A 189 -16.87 1.26 -8.05
N GLU A 190 -16.75 2.59 -8.11
CA GLU A 190 -17.67 3.44 -8.87
C GLU A 190 -17.18 3.56 -10.32
N ARG A 191 -17.88 2.95 -11.26
CA ARG A 191 -17.49 2.94 -12.67
C ARG A 191 -18.45 3.75 -13.52
N PHE A 192 -17.90 4.51 -14.46
CA PHE A 192 -18.68 5.10 -15.53
C PHE A 192 -18.85 4.09 -16.68
N SER A 193 -20.04 3.97 -17.21
CA SER A 193 -20.37 3.12 -18.35
C SER A 193 -21.10 3.94 -19.41
N LYS A 194 -20.95 3.54 -20.67
CA LYS A 194 -21.69 4.20 -21.79
C LYS A 194 -23.20 4.02 -21.68
N THR A 195 -23.66 2.97 -21.02
CA THR A 195 -25.09 2.63 -20.84
C THR A 195 -25.63 3.02 -19.48
N SER A 196 -24.77 3.22 -18.50
CA SER A 196 -25.12 3.64 -17.15
C SER A 196 -24.17 4.74 -16.71
N ILE A 197 -24.70 5.88 -16.31
CA ILE A 197 -23.88 7.04 -15.88
C ILE A 197 -22.98 6.65 -14.70
N ASN A 198 -23.55 5.92 -13.73
CA ASN A 198 -22.81 5.35 -12.60
C ASN A 198 -23.18 3.88 -12.43
N SER A 199 -22.18 3.02 -12.32
CA SER A 199 -22.34 1.60 -12.06
C SER A 199 -21.51 1.20 -10.84
N ASN A 200 -22.18 0.65 -9.84
CA ASN A 200 -21.53 0.10 -8.65
C ASN A 200 -21.01 -1.30 -8.94
N PHE A 201 -19.73 -1.52 -8.67
CA PHE A 201 -19.09 -2.78 -8.85
C PHE A 201 -18.33 -3.17 -7.58
N TYR A 202 -18.34 -4.44 -7.22
CA TYR A 202 -17.73 -4.92 -5.98
C TYR A 202 -16.74 -6.02 -6.29
N ARG A 203 -15.61 -6.02 -5.58
CA ARG A 203 -14.59 -7.06 -5.66
C ARG A 203 -14.07 -7.43 -4.29
N ILE A 204 -13.83 -8.71 -4.07
CA ILE A 204 -13.16 -9.22 -2.87
C ILE A 204 -11.67 -9.40 -3.16
N CYS A 205 -10.82 -8.95 -2.22
CA CYS A 205 -9.39 -9.11 -2.33
C CYS A 205 -8.98 -10.56 -2.03
N ILE A 206 -8.17 -11.14 -2.91
CA ILE A 206 -7.57 -12.47 -2.73
C ILE A 206 -6.06 -12.42 -2.93
N LEU A 207 -5.34 -13.34 -2.28
CA LEU A 207 -3.89 -13.52 -2.40
C LEU A 207 -3.45 -14.07 -3.75
#